data_4bf54efd2b2c88a8c42fc893e57cfaa9
#
_entry.id   4bf54efd2b2c88a8c42fc893e57cfaa9
#
_cell.length_a   1.000
_cell.length_b   1.000
_cell.length_c   1.000
_cell.angle_alpha   90.00
_cell.angle_beta   90.00
_cell.angle_gamma   90.00
#
_symmetry.space_group_name_H-M   'P 1'
#
loop_
_entity.id
_entity.type
_entity.pdbx_description
1 polymer ?
#
loop_
_entity_poly.entity_id
_entity_poly.type
_entity_poly.pdbx_seq_one_letter_code
_entity_poly.pdbx_strand_id
1 'polypeptide(L)'
;MKIVINSHAKSNIALQHLLESLKENDIDYCDVIVVIGGHYNLNNYEITKNENITYIRVNHNSIDFTGLITLLELYNNTNEYYVYLHDTCKIGKNFYNKIKSIDLTNVSSIKINKIFSMNIGIYSQKIINEFNDFLLSKKNTNENECMKYKSINYNEDYIFNNDKNNKVLDNYDGWNYTGPIDYYNTGTMRIVEYYPNFDLYKIKANWGQGHWTLNN
;
A
#
# COMPACT_ATOMS: atom_id res chain seq x y z
N MET A 1 -1.35 -15.74 0.45
CA MET A 1 -1.18 -14.32 0.05
C MET A 1 -1.93 -13.46 1.05
N LYS A 2 -1.30 -12.40 1.56
CA LYS A 2 -1.87 -11.50 2.57
C LYS A 2 -2.12 -10.11 1.98
N ILE A 3 -3.03 -9.35 2.56
CA ILE A 3 -3.23 -7.94 2.22
C ILE A 3 -2.41 -7.11 3.21
N VAL A 4 -1.61 -6.19 2.69
CA VAL A 4 -0.84 -5.25 3.51
C VAL A 4 -1.30 -3.83 3.20
N ILE A 5 -1.73 -3.12 4.23
CA ILE A 5 -2.17 -1.74 4.12
C ILE A 5 -1.10 -0.85 4.75
N ASN A 6 -0.51 0.01 3.93
CA ASN A 6 0.40 1.05 4.40
C ASN A 6 -0.40 2.29 4.79
N SER A 7 -0.29 2.69 6.04
CA SER A 7 -1.04 3.79 6.64
C SER A 7 -0.15 4.67 7.51
N HIS A 8 -0.73 5.75 8.02
CA HIS A 8 -0.08 6.69 8.92
C HIS A 8 -0.98 7.04 10.11
N ALA A 9 -0.38 7.40 11.24
CA ALA A 9 -1.10 7.74 12.48
C ALA A 9 -2.14 8.87 12.32
N LYS A 10 -2.02 9.71 11.28
CA LYS A 10 -2.97 10.79 10.96
C LYS A 10 -3.97 10.44 9.85
N SER A 11 -4.02 9.20 9.39
CA SER A 11 -4.85 8.75 8.25
C SER A 11 -6.08 7.92 8.66
N ASN A 12 -6.64 8.14 9.83
CA ASN A 12 -7.70 7.30 10.38
C ASN A 12 -8.93 7.21 9.48
N ILE A 13 -9.38 8.33 8.87
CA ILE A 13 -10.57 8.35 8.01
C ILE A 13 -10.35 7.46 6.80
N ALA A 14 -9.24 7.65 6.09
CA ALA A 14 -8.92 6.85 4.90
C ALA A 14 -8.80 5.36 5.23
N LEU A 15 -8.06 5.03 6.29
CA LEU A 15 -7.90 3.65 6.75
C LEU A 15 -9.24 3.00 7.10
N GLN A 16 -10.10 3.70 7.82
CA GLN A 16 -11.43 3.20 8.18
C GLN A 16 -12.25 2.86 6.94
N HIS A 17 -12.33 3.76 5.97
CA HIS A 17 -13.06 3.52 4.71
C HIS A 17 -12.52 2.32 3.92
N LEU A 18 -11.20 2.13 3.88
CA LEU A 18 -10.62 0.94 3.26
C LEU A 18 -11.01 -0.33 4.01
N LEU A 19 -10.88 -0.34 5.34
CA LEU A 19 -11.23 -1.50 6.16
C LEU A 19 -12.71 -1.85 6.07
N GLU A 20 -13.59 -0.84 6.04
CA GLU A 20 -15.02 -1.05 5.80
C GLU A 20 -15.27 -1.68 4.43
N SER A 21 -14.62 -1.18 3.37
CA SER A 21 -14.77 -1.77 2.03
C SER A 21 -14.24 -3.21 1.95
N LEU A 22 -13.18 -3.53 2.68
CA LEU A 22 -12.70 -4.91 2.82
C LEU A 22 -13.73 -5.79 3.53
N LYS A 23 -14.27 -5.33 4.65
CA LYS A 23 -15.27 -6.06 5.43
C LYS A 23 -16.57 -6.32 4.64
N GLU A 24 -17.05 -5.33 3.91
CA GLU A 24 -18.26 -5.45 3.07
C GLU A 24 -18.11 -6.47 1.93
N ASN A 25 -16.88 -6.77 1.53
CA ASN A 25 -16.56 -7.67 0.43
C ASN A 25 -15.94 -9.01 0.88
N ASP A 26 -16.19 -9.41 2.11
CA ASP A 26 -15.91 -10.75 2.63
C ASP A 26 -14.43 -11.14 2.68
N ILE A 27 -13.69 -10.52 3.62
CA ILE A 27 -12.24 -10.72 3.81
C ILE A 27 -11.85 -12.07 4.43
N ASP A 28 -12.75 -12.98 4.68
CA ASP A 28 -12.49 -14.21 5.45
C ASP A 28 -11.35 -15.10 4.90
N TYR A 29 -10.78 -14.74 3.76
CA TYR A 29 -9.81 -15.58 3.06
C TYR A 29 -8.36 -15.07 3.06
N CYS A 30 -8.10 -13.88 3.57
CA CYS A 30 -6.76 -13.31 3.59
C CYS A 30 -6.48 -12.66 4.95
N ASP A 31 -5.33 -12.99 5.53
CA ASP A 31 -4.81 -12.21 6.66
C ASP A 31 -4.57 -10.77 6.20
N VAL A 32 -5.04 -9.81 6.96
CA VAL A 32 -4.81 -8.39 6.73
C VAL A 32 -3.78 -7.89 7.72
N ILE A 33 -2.76 -7.22 7.22
CA ILE A 33 -1.72 -6.54 8.00
C ILE A 33 -1.87 -5.04 7.75
N VAL A 34 -2.10 -4.28 8.81
CA VAL A 34 -2.15 -2.81 8.75
C VAL A 34 -0.89 -2.28 9.40
N VAL A 35 -0.03 -1.63 8.61
CA VAL A 35 1.18 -0.97 9.11
C VAL A 35 0.90 0.52 9.25
N ILE A 36 1.07 1.06 10.44
CA ILE A 36 0.78 2.46 10.78
C ILE A 36 2.07 3.17 11.16
N GLY A 37 2.60 3.99 10.24
CA GLY A 37 3.79 4.81 10.45
C GLY A 37 3.51 6.05 11.31
N GLY A 38 4.59 6.69 11.80
CA GLY A 38 4.51 7.99 12.48
C GLY A 38 4.26 7.92 13.99
N HIS A 39 4.39 6.77 14.62
CA HIS A 39 4.34 6.61 16.08
C HIS A 39 5.74 6.82 16.72
N TYR A 40 6.31 8.00 16.54
CA TYR A 40 7.71 8.33 16.90
C TYR A 40 8.07 8.18 18.38
N ASN A 41 7.05 8.06 19.26
CA ASN A 41 7.23 7.82 20.69
C ASN A 41 7.44 6.34 21.06
N LEU A 42 7.28 5.43 20.10
CA LEU A 42 7.53 4.01 20.34
C LEU A 42 9.03 3.71 20.28
N ASN A 43 9.51 2.85 21.17
CA ASN A 43 10.88 2.36 21.14
C ASN A 43 11.07 1.24 20.10
N ASN A 44 9.99 0.55 19.75
CA ASN A 44 9.97 -0.56 18.82
C ASN A 44 8.56 -0.71 18.21
N TYR A 45 8.32 -1.79 17.49
CA TYR A 45 6.99 -2.15 16.98
C TYR A 45 6.00 -2.44 18.11
N GLU A 46 4.78 -1.94 17.95
CA GLU A 46 3.65 -2.35 18.77
C GLU A 46 2.70 -3.16 17.89
N ILE A 47 2.52 -4.44 18.22
CA ILE A 47 1.72 -5.37 17.44
C ILE A 47 0.47 -5.74 18.22
N THR A 48 -0.69 -5.51 17.62
CA THR A 48 -1.99 -5.91 18.16
C THR A 48 -2.77 -6.69 17.11
N LYS A 49 -3.59 -7.64 17.54
CA LYS A 49 -4.42 -8.44 16.63
C LYS A 49 -5.88 -8.29 17.03
N ASN A 50 -6.73 -8.01 16.06
CA ASN A 50 -8.17 -7.98 16.21
C ASN A 50 -8.80 -8.77 15.06
N GLU A 51 -9.52 -9.88 15.39
CA GLU A 51 -10.02 -10.86 14.42
C GLU A 51 -8.88 -11.39 13.52
N ASN A 52 -9.01 -11.26 12.19
CA ASN A 52 -7.98 -11.63 11.22
C ASN A 52 -7.04 -10.48 10.84
N ILE A 53 -7.20 -9.30 11.45
CA ILE A 53 -6.39 -8.10 11.16
C ILE A 53 -5.26 -7.97 12.18
N THR A 54 -4.04 -7.87 11.69
CA THR A 54 -2.86 -7.55 12.50
C THR A 54 -2.50 -6.08 12.31
N TYR A 55 -2.52 -5.30 13.37
CA TYR A 55 -2.09 -3.90 13.39
C TYR A 55 -0.66 -3.81 13.90
N ILE A 56 0.20 -3.13 13.13
CA ILE A 56 1.61 -2.90 13.49
C ILE A 56 1.86 -1.40 13.48
N ARG A 57 2.07 -0.81 14.66
CA ARG A 57 2.47 0.58 14.80
C ARG A 57 3.98 0.66 14.81
N VAL A 58 4.53 1.59 14.05
CA VAL A 58 5.98 1.73 13.87
C VAL A 58 6.46 3.14 14.17
N ASN A 59 7.67 3.25 14.69
CA ASN A 59 8.28 4.50 15.15
C ASN A 59 8.95 5.35 14.06
N HIS A 60 8.74 5.00 12.81
CA HIS A 60 9.23 5.77 11.66
C HIS A 60 8.11 6.00 10.64
N ASN A 61 8.34 6.89 9.69
CA ASN A 61 7.49 7.05 8.53
C ASN A 61 8.35 7.25 7.28
N SER A 62 8.47 6.20 6.51
CA SER A 62 9.16 6.19 5.21
C SER A 62 8.15 6.33 4.05
N ILE A 63 7.01 6.96 4.34
CA ILE A 63 5.90 7.18 3.42
C ILE A 63 5.44 5.85 2.81
N ASP A 64 5.54 5.69 1.49
CA ASP A 64 5.03 4.51 0.77
C ASP A 64 5.85 3.23 1.02
N PHE A 65 7.04 3.35 1.62
CA PHE A 65 7.91 2.21 1.94
C PHE A 65 7.75 1.68 3.36
N THR A 66 7.02 2.35 4.23
CA THR A 66 6.90 1.98 5.65
C THR A 66 6.42 0.54 5.84
N GLY A 67 5.40 0.14 5.10
CA GLY A 67 4.87 -1.23 5.15
C GLY A 67 5.86 -2.27 4.64
N LEU A 68 6.58 -1.99 3.54
CA LEU A 68 7.59 -2.91 3.00
C LEU A 68 8.78 -3.09 3.94
N ILE A 69 9.23 -2.02 4.60
CA ILE A 69 10.27 -2.07 5.63
C ILE A 69 9.79 -2.93 6.81
N THR A 70 8.56 -2.76 7.23
CA THR A 70 7.97 -3.57 8.32
C THR A 70 7.91 -5.05 7.95
N LEU A 71 7.53 -5.36 6.71
CA LEU A 71 7.55 -6.75 6.21
C LEU A 71 8.97 -7.32 6.17
N LEU A 72 9.96 -6.55 5.73
CA LEU A 72 11.35 -6.96 5.72
C LEU A 72 11.86 -7.34 7.11
N GLU A 73 11.48 -6.59 8.15
CA GLU A 73 12.00 -6.76 9.50
C GLU A 73 11.26 -7.81 10.33
N LEU A 74 9.97 -8.03 10.07
CA LEU A 74 9.13 -8.90 10.88
C LEU A 74 8.75 -10.24 10.23
N TYR A 75 8.89 -10.36 8.91
CA TYR A 75 8.47 -11.55 8.18
C TYR A 75 9.63 -12.13 7.36
N ASN A 76 9.71 -13.46 7.32
CA ASN A 76 10.82 -14.17 6.66
C ASN A 76 10.39 -15.32 5.75
N ASN A 77 9.09 -15.60 5.63
CA ASN A 77 8.58 -16.67 4.77
C ASN A 77 8.67 -16.28 3.30
N THR A 78 9.74 -16.69 2.63
CA THR A 78 10.02 -16.36 1.22
C THR A 78 8.98 -16.86 0.22
N ASN A 79 8.08 -17.74 0.62
CA ASN A 79 6.97 -18.23 -0.21
C ASN A 79 5.71 -17.36 -0.06
N GLU A 80 5.71 -16.36 0.84
CA GLU A 80 4.56 -15.48 1.03
C GLU A 80 4.53 -14.38 -0.02
N TYR A 81 3.33 -14.02 -0.44
CA TYR A 81 3.04 -12.88 -1.30
C TYR A 81 2.10 -11.91 -0.59
N TYR A 82 2.27 -10.63 -0.87
CA TYR A 82 1.51 -9.54 -0.27
C TYR A 82 0.86 -8.69 -1.36
N VAL A 83 -0.45 -8.49 -1.27
CA VAL A 83 -1.14 -7.43 -1.99
C VAL A 83 -0.94 -6.15 -1.20
N TYR A 84 -0.12 -5.25 -1.71
CA TYR A 84 0.27 -4.02 -1.05
C TYR A 84 -0.62 -2.86 -1.48
N LEU A 85 -1.29 -2.26 -0.52
CA LEU A 85 -2.24 -1.17 -0.70
C LEU A 85 -1.85 0.03 0.18
N HIS A 86 -2.32 1.21 -0.22
CA HIS A 86 -2.34 2.37 0.67
C HIS A 86 -3.70 2.50 1.35
N ASP A 87 -3.75 3.13 2.51
CA ASP A 87 -4.98 3.44 3.24
C ASP A 87 -6.00 4.25 2.42
N THR A 88 -5.53 5.04 1.45
CA THR A 88 -6.35 5.79 0.51
C THR A 88 -6.88 4.96 -0.67
N CYS A 89 -6.99 3.66 -0.53
CA CYS A 89 -7.66 2.78 -1.48
C CYS A 89 -9.08 2.45 -1.02
N LYS A 90 -9.88 1.98 -1.97
CA LYS A 90 -11.16 1.32 -1.75
C LYS A 90 -11.25 0.13 -2.69
N ILE A 91 -11.71 -1.02 -2.21
CA ILE A 91 -11.87 -2.20 -3.06
C ILE A 91 -13.27 -2.27 -3.67
N GLY A 92 -13.36 -2.87 -4.86
CA GLY A 92 -14.63 -3.24 -5.48
C GLY A 92 -15.03 -4.68 -5.16
N LYS A 93 -16.23 -5.07 -5.60
CA LYS A 93 -16.85 -6.37 -5.30
C LYS A 93 -16.04 -7.58 -5.82
N ASN A 94 -15.28 -7.38 -6.89
CA ASN A 94 -14.52 -8.46 -7.52
C ASN A 94 -13.06 -8.51 -7.09
N PHE A 95 -12.62 -7.64 -6.19
CA PHE A 95 -11.23 -7.53 -5.76
C PHE A 95 -10.61 -8.89 -5.39
N TYR A 96 -11.28 -9.63 -4.48
CA TYR A 96 -10.78 -10.94 -4.05
C TYR A 96 -10.67 -11.96 -5.17
N ASN A 97 -11.69 -12.05 -6.00
CA ASN A 97 -11.67 -12.98 -7.13
C ASN A 97 -10.53 -12.65 -8.10
N LYS A 98 -10.30 -11.36 -8.33
CA LYS A 98 -9.21 -10.91 -9.20
C LYS A 98 -7.85 -11.21 -8.64
N ILE A 99 -7.57 -10.87 -7.38
CA ILE A 99 -6.25 -11.17 -6.80
C ILE A 99 -5.99 -12.67 -6.66
N LYS A 100 -7.00 -13.49 -6.39
CA LYS A 100 -6.87 -14.96 -6.33
C LYS A 100 -6.60 -15.60 -7.69
N SER A 101 -7.08 -15.01 -8.77
CA SER A 101 -6.89 -15.52 -10.12
C SER A 101 -5.52 -15.18 -10.73
N ILE A 102 -4.70 -14.40 -10.03
CA ILE A 102 -3.40 -13.99 -10.53
C ILE A 102 -2.42 -15.17 -10.48
N ASP A 103 -1.84 -15.47 -11.63
CA ASP A 103 -0.76 -16.44 -11.72
C ASP A 103 0.55 -15.85 -11.19
N LEU A 104 1.05 -16.41 -10.09
CA LEU A 104 2.29 -16.03 -9.42
C LEU A 104 3.48 -16.90 -9.81
N THR A 105 3.33 -17.80 -10.80
CA THR A 105 4.40 -18.68 -11.23
C THR A 105 5.57 -17.90 -11.81
N ASN A 106 6.75 -18.07 -11.23
CA ASN A 106 7.99 -17.38 -11.65
C ASN A 106 7.93 -15.84 -11.60
N VAL A 107 7.06 -15.28 -10.77
CA VAL A 107 6.90 -13.84 -10.59
C VAL A 107 7.35 -13.46 -9.19
N SER A 108 8.18 -12.44 -9.05
CA SER A 108 8.63 -11.90 -7.76
C SER A 108 7.85 -10.67 -7.33
N SER A 109 7.41 -9.86 -8.30
CA SER A 109 6.49 -8.75 -8.03
C SER A 109 5.53 -8.53 -9.19
N ILE A 110 4.40 -7.88 -8.91
CA ILE A 110 3.40 -7.50 -9.93
C ILE A 110 3.05 -6.04 -9.76
N LYS A 111 3.36 -5.25 -10.79
CA LYS A 111 2.99 -3.85 -10.89
C LYS A 111 1.57 -3.72 -11.42
N ILE A 112 0.75 -2.87 -10.81
CA ILE A 112 -0.68 -2.77 -11.12
C ILE A 112 -0.94 -2.12 -12.49
N ASN A 113 -0.05 -1.24 -12.96
CA ASN A 113 -0.11 -0.66 -14.29
C ASN A 113 1.29 -0.47 -14.88
N LYS A 114 1.35 -0.17 -16.17
CA LYS A 114 2.60 -0.10 -16.94
C LYS A 114 3.50 1.08 -16.54
N ILE A 115 2.92 2.23 -16.28
CA ILE A 115 3.70 3.46 -16.07
C ILE A 115 3.93 3.74 -14.59
N PHE A 116 2.85 3.85 -13.82
CA PHE A 116 2.90 4.38 -12.47
C PHE A 116 1.86 3.73 -11.55
N SER A 117 2.31 2.87 -10.65
CA SER A 117 1.43 2.15 -9.72
C SER A 117 1.39 2.73 -8.31
N MET A 118 2.17 3.78 -8.03
CA MET A 118 2.26 4.37 -6.69
C MET A 118 2.62 3.34 -5.61
N ASN A 119 3.53 2.43 -5.92
CA ASN A 119 3.93 1.32 -5.05
C ASN A 119 2.80 0.30 -4.72
N ILE A 120 1.64 0.41 -5.39
CA ILE A 120 0.53 -0.54 -5.22
C ILE A 120 0.73 -1.72 -6.17
N GLY A 121 0.55 -2.94 -5.64
CA GLY A 121 0.69 -4.15 -6.43
C GLY A 121 0.92 -5.38 -5.57
N ILE A 122 1.64 -6.36 -6.08
CA ILE A 122 1.97 -7.59 -5.36
C ILE A 122 3.49 -7.71 -5.22
N TYR A 123 3.93 -8.08 -4.02
CA TYR A 123 5.33 -8.34 -3.68
C TYR A 123 5.46 -9.72 -3.07
N SER A 124 6.46 -10.50 -3.51
CA SER A 124 6.90 -11.66 -2.74
C SER A 124 7.78 -11.23 -1.57
N GLN A 125 7.79 -11.97 -0.46
CA GLN A 125 8.76 -11.75 0.60
C GLN A 125 10.20 -11.86 0.09
N LYS A 126 10.43 -12.72 -0.92
CA LYS A 126 11.73 -12.87 -1.56
C LYS A 126 12.24 -11.55 -2.14
N ILE A 127 11.41 -10.85 -2.94
CA ILE A 127 11.81 -9.58 -3.55
C ILE A 127 12.00 -8.48 -2.51
N ILE A 128 11.20 -8.45 -1.46
CA ILE A 128 11.37 -7.52 -0.33
C ILE A 128 12.75 -7.72 0.30
N ASN A 129 13.15 -8.96 0.52
CA ASN A 129 14.47 -9.30 1.07
C ASN A 129 15.62 -8.94 0.12
N GLU A 130 15.45 -9.11 -1.19
CA GLU A 130 16.45 -8.73 -2.20
C GLU A 130 16.71 -7.22 -2.23
N PHE A 131 15.71 -6.40 -1.89
CA PHE A 131 15.82 -4.94 -1.81
C PHE A 131 16.09 -4.42 -0.39
N ASN A 132 16.66 -5.25 0.48
CA ASN A 132 16.96 -4.92 1.88
C ASN A 132 17.73 -3.61 2.04
N ASP A 133 18.86 -3.44 1.37
CA ASP A 133 19.70 -2.24 1.52
C ASP A 133 18.96 -0.97 1.10
N PHE A 134 18.19 -1.05 0.02
CA PHE A 134 17.35 0.05 -0.42
C PHE A 134 16.30 0.41 0.63
N LEU A 135 15.55 -0.56 1.13
CA LEU A 135 14.48 -0.35 2.10
C LEU A 135 15.03 0.20 3.43
N LEU A 136 16.14 -0.35 3.95
CA LEU A 136 16.76 0.15 5.16
C LEU A 136 17.34 1.56 4.98
N SER A 137 17.82 1.91 3.78
CA SER A 137 18.21 3.29 3.48
C SER A 137 17.05 4.26 3.63
N LYS A 138 15.82 3.84 3.25
CA LYS A 138 14.60 4.67 3.40
C LYS A 138 14.14 4.75 4.86
N LYS A 139 14.31 3.69 5.65
CA LYS A 139 14.02 3.72 7.08
C LYS A 139 14.85 4.77 7.82
N ASN A 140 16.12 4.88 7.46
CA ASN A 140 17.08 5.80 8.08
C ASN A 140 16.97 7.24 7.54
N THR A 141 16.09 7.49 6.59
CA THR A 141 15.86 8.79 5.98
C THR A 141 14.65 9.46 6.64
N ASN A 142 14.70 10.76 6.88
CA ASN A 142 13.56 11.47 7.48
C ASN A 142 12.36 11.54 6.51
N GLU A 143 11.16 11.75 7.06
CA GLU A 143 9.90 11.77 6.33
C GLU A 143 9.89 12.75 5.15
N ASN A 144 10.44 13.96 5.33
CA ASN A 144 10.48 14.97 4.29
C ASN A 144 11.35 14.57 3.10
N GLU A 145 12.48 13.92 3.36
CA GLU A 145 13.36 13.40 2.32
C GLU A 145 12.74 12.20 1.60
N CYS A 146 12.08 11.30 2.33
CA CYS A 146 11.30 10.23 1.72
C CYS A 146 10.19 10.76 0.81
N MET A 147 9.49 11.84 1.24
CA MET A 147 8.46 12.49 0.44
C MET A 147 9.05 13.11 -0.83
N LYS A 148 10.20 13.78 -0.74
CA LYS A 148 10.89 14.31 -1.93
C LYS A 148 11.31 13.19 -2.87
N TYR A 149 11.87 12.10 -2.34
CA TYR A 149 12.30 10.96 -3.13
C TYR A 149 11.16 10.36 -3.93
N LYS A 150 10.01 10.08 -3.30
CA LYS A 150 8.86 9.48 -3.98
C LYS A 150 8.30 10.34 -5.11
N SER A 151 8.35 11.65 -4.98
CA SER A 151 7.79 12.58 -5.97
C SER A 151 8.64 12.77 -7.22
N ILE A 152 9.81 12.15 -7.30
CA ILE A 152 10.76 12.26 -8.42
C ILE A 152 10.67 11.00 -9.29
N ASN A 153 10.36 11.16 -10.59
CA ASN A 153 10.50 10.11 -11.61
C ASN A 153 9.96 8.72 -11.24
N TYR A 154 8.78 8.65 -10.60
CA TYR A 154 8.16 7.38 -10.21
C TYR A 154 9.01 6.53 -9.25
N ASN A 155 9.84 7.16 -8.43
CA ASN A 155 10.71 6.47 -7.48
C ASN A 155 9.96 5.66 -6.42
N GLU A 156 8.69 5.91 -6.20
CA GLU A 156 7.84 5.05 -5.37
C GLU A 156 7.70 3.63 -5.95
N ASP A 157 7.80 3.47 -7.26
CA ASP A 157 7.79 2.19 -7.96
C ASP A 157 9.18 1.55 -8.11
N TYR A 158 10.18 2.00 -7.32
CA TYR A 158 11.57 1.59 -7.47
C TYR A 158 11.77 0.08 -7.52
N ILE A 159 11.14 -0.67 -6.61
CA ILE A 159 11.27 -2.13 -6.56
C ILE A 159 10.69 -2.75 -7.83
N PHE A 160 9.49 -2.38 -8.25
CA PHE A 160 8.88 -2.88 -9.48
C PHE A 160 9.75 -2.61 -10.71
N ASN A 161 10.32 -1.40 -10.80
CA ASN A 161 11.10 -0.99 -11.95
C ASN A 161 12.49 -1.65 -12.02
N ASN A 162 12.98 -2.19 -10.90
CA ASN A 162 14.30 -2.83 -10.80
C ASN A 162 14.22 -4.36 -10.57
N ASP A 163 13.04 -4.92 -10.39
CA ASP A 163 12.83 -6.35 -10.31
C ASP A 163 12.82 -6.98 -11.70
N LYS A 164 13.78 -7.88 -11.96
CA LYS A 164 13.93 -8.57 -13.25
C LYS A 164 12.79 -9.54 -13.56
N ASN A 165 12.09 -10.00 -12.53
CA ASN A 165 10.95 -10.93 -12.63
C ASN A 165 9.62 -10.22 -12.34
N ASN A 166 9.59 -8.90 -12.44
CA ASN A 166 8.36 -8.14 -12.33
C ASN A 166 7.44 -8.44 -13.51
N LYS A 167 6.16 -8.64 -13.20
CA LYS A 167 5.10 -8.72 -14.19
C LYS A 167 4.24 -7.46 -14.09
N VAL A 168 3.98 -6.86 -15.22
CA VAL A 168 2.97 -5.81 -15.31
C VAL A 168 1.63 -6.49 -15.58
N LEU A 169 0.64 -6.23 -14.75
CA LEU A 169 -0.62 -6.96 -14.82
C LEU A 169 -1.40 -6.67 -16.10
N ASP A 170 -1.15 -5.52 -16.72
CA ASP A 170 -1.86 -5.09 -17.91
C ASP A 170 -1.01 -4.22 -18.84
N ASN A 171 -1.35 -4.26 -20.12
CA ASN A 171 -0.91 -3.26 -21.12
C ASN A 171 -1.55 -1.89 -20.91
N TYR A 172 -2.11 -1.65 -19.73
CA TYR A 172 -2.77 -0.42 -19.36
C TYR A 172 -1.75 0.70 -19.14
N ASP A 173 -1.74 1.68 -20.03
CA ASP A 173 -0.77 2.79 -20.04
C ASP A 173 -1.20 3.99 -19.22
N GLY A 174 -2.39 3.99 -18.71
CA GLY A 174 -2.96 5.11 -17.98
C GLY A 174 -3.84 4.67 -16.83
N TRP A 175 -4.73 5.54 -16.45
CA TRP A 175 -5.61 5.34 -15.32
C TRP A 175 -7.05 5.51 -15.77
N ASN A 176 -7.92 4.58 -15.41
CA ASN A 176 -9.34 4.74 -15.61
C ASN A 176 -9.85 5.76 -14.60
N TYR A 177 -9.92 6.99 -15.03
CA TYR A 177 -10.38 8.09 -14.23
C TYR A 177 -11.90 8.04 -13.99
N THR A 178 -12.32 8.13 -12.75
CA THR A 178 -13.74 8.13 -12.37
C THR A 178 -14.27 9.53 -12.04
N GLY A 179 -13.40 10.53 -12.02
CA GLY A 179 -13.75 11.92 -11.74
C GLY A 179 -13.44 12.37 -10.31
N PRO A 180 -13.65 13.66 -10.01
CA PRO A 180 -13.48 14.21 -8.67
C PRO A 180 -14.68 13.79 -7.80
N ILE A 181 -14.48 12.78 -6.95
CA ILE A 181 -15.49 12.32 -6.00
C ILE A 181 -14.86 12.39 -4.61
N ASP A 182 -15.49 13.09 -3.68
CA ASP A 182 -15.05 13.09 -2.29
C ASP A 182 -15.65 11.90 -1.53
N TYR A 183 -14.96 10.76 -1.59
CA TYR A 183 -15.37 9.56 -0.86
C TYR A 183 -15.28 9.71 0.66
N TYR A 184 -14.57 10.71 1.14
CA TYR A 184 -14.39 10.93 2.58
C TYR A 184 -15.31 12.02 3.14
N ASN A 185 -16.06 12.70 2.29
CA ASN A 185 -16.86 13.86 2.68
C ASN A 185 -16.05 14.96 3.38
N THR A 186 -14.80 15.14 2.98
CA THR A 186 -13.88 16.04 3.65
C THR A 186 -13.59 17.31 2.86
N GLY A 187 -14.02 17.38 1.60
CA GLY A 187 -13.69 18.46 0.66
C GLY A 187 -12.20 18.49 0.26
N THR A 188 -11.42 17.48 0.63
CA THR A 188 -9.98 17.42 0.34
C THR A 188 -9.64 16.53 -0.84
N MET A 189 -10.61 15.78 -1.35
CA MET A 189 -10.43 14.88 -2.48
C MET A 189 -10.05 15.63 -3.74
N ARG A 190 -9.02 15.11 -4.41
CA ARG A 190 -8.59 15.65 -5.70
C ARG A 190 -9.12 14.83 -6.87
N ILE A 191 -8.94 13.52 -6.82
CA ILE A 191 -9.24 12.62 -7.92
C ILE A 191 -9.40 11.19 -7.41
N VAL A 192 -10.22 10.40 -8.11
CA VAL A 192 -10.34 8.96 -7.91
C VAL A 192 -9.92 8.25 -9.19
N GLU A 193 -9.05 7.29 -9.07
CA GLU A 193 -8.56 6.45 -10.15
C GLU A 193 -9.02 5.01 -9.93
N TYR A 194 -9.43 4.35 -11.00
CA TYR A 194 -9.88 2.99 -10.95
C TYR A 194 -8.93 2.05 -11.69
N TYR A 195 -8.55 0.97 -11.03
CA TYR A 195 -7.69 -0.08 -11.56
C TYR A 195 -8.53 -1.34 -11.82
N PRO A 196 -8.96 -1.60 -13.06
CA PRO A 196 -9.90 -2.67 -13.37
C PRO A 196 -9.36 -4.06 -13.08
N ASN A 197 -8.06 -4.25 -13.15
CA ASN A 197 -7.43 -5.56 -12.94
C ASN A 197 -7.45 -6.04 -11.50
N PHE A 198 -7.49 -5.10 -10.56
CA PHE A 198 -7.67 -5.38 -9.14
C PHE A 198 -9.08 -5.09 -8.66
N ASP A 199 -9.93 -4.48 -9.49
CA ASP A 199 -11.18 -3.87 -9.03
C ASP A 199 -10.94 -2.96 -7.81
N LEU A 200 -9.99 -2.05 -7.98
CA LEU A 200 -9.44 -1.19 -6.94
C LEU A 200 -9.59 0.28 -7.32
N TYR A 201 -10.06 1.07 -6.37
CA TYR A 201 -10.09 2.53 -6.46
C TYR A 201 -8.94 3.12 -5.64
N LYS A 202 -8.17 4.02 -6.25
CA LYS A 202 -7.17 4.84 -5.55
C LYS A 202 -7.67 6.27 -5.44
N ILE A 203 -7.77 6.72 -4.22
CA ILE A 203 -8.30 8.04 -3.88
C ILE A 203 -7.14 8.97 -3.63
N LYS A 204 -7.00 10.03 -4.44
CA LYS A 204 -5.97 11.04 -4.29
C LYS A 204 -6.53 12.27 -3.61
N ALA A 205 -6.02 12.60 -2.45
CA ALA A 205 -6.37 13.79 -1.69
C ALA A 205 -5.34 14.91 -1.87
N ASN A 206 -5.73 16.15 -1.56
CA ASN A 206 -4.82 17.29 -1.49
C ASN A 206 -4.08 17.28 -0.16
N TRP A 207 -2.89 16.73 -0.14
CA TRP A 207 -2.05 16.64 1.06
C TRP A 207 -1.75 17.99 1.72
N GLY A 208 -1.64 19.06 0.95
CA GLY A 208 -1.40 20.42 1.46
C GLY A 208 -2.59 21.05 2.20
N GLN A 209 -3.81 20.53 1.97
CA GLN A 209 -5.04 20.90 2.67
C GLN A 209 -5.55 19.74 3.54
N GLY A 210 -4.85 18.74 3.65
CA GLY A 210 -4.72 17.44 4.21
C GLY A 210 -5.90 16.87 4.98
N HIS A 211 -6.39 15.76 4.53
CA HIS A 211 -7.13 14.83 5.36
C HIS A 211 -6.36 14.43 6.64
N TRP A 212 -5.09 14.69 6.73
CA TRP A 212 -4.28 14.61 7.95
C TRP A 212 -4.81 15.42 9.12
N THR A 213 -5.43 16.55 8.85
CA THR A 213 -5.90 17.47 9.89
C THR A 213 -7.32 17.19 10.35
N LEU A 214 -8.03 16.31 9.68
CA LEU A 214 -9.43 16.00 9.95
C LEU A 214 -9.62 14.89 11.00
N ASN A 215 -8.52 14.34 11.49
CA ASN A 215 -8.52 13.24 12.46
C ASN A 215 -8.23 13.70 13.90
N ASN A 216 -8.46 14.97 14.20
CA ASN A 216 -8.30 15.52 15.57
C ASN A 216 -9.62 15.51 16.30
#